data_8a04140d904b2bfb2d08f842bc8921af
#
_entry.id   8a04140d904b2bfb2d08f842bc8921af
#
_cell.length_a   1.000
_cell.length_b   1.000
_cell.length_c   1.000
_cell.angle_alpha   90.00
_cell.angle_beta   90.00
_cell.angle_gamma   90.00
#
_symmetry.space_group_name_H-M   'P 1'
#
loop_
_entity.id
_entity.type
_entity.pdbx_description
1 polymer ?
#
loop_
_entity_poly.entity_id
_entity_poly.type
_entity_poly.pdbx_seq_one_letter_code
_entity_poly.pdbx_strand_id
1 'polypeptide(L)'
;MDMSPAYQVGVAENCRHAQVVFDKFQVVQNANMAVDQVRRAGVRSGRQGVWADLHKTKWIWRKNPEHLTAQEQQHLAKIEHKNLVATKAYQMRSVLQDIYRSPHATTARRRFRVWIRWVSWVARFYRTRGRFNLMLKLAQMIEKRLPGILTHWKWGLTNAFMEGLNSIFSATKRKARGYRSAVYLITMLYFTAGKLRLLQFYFR
;
A
#
# COMPACT_ATOMS: atom_id res chain seq x y z
N MET A 1 7.06 6.82 5.83
CA MET A 1 6.36 7.96 5.21
C MET A 1 5.55 7.50 4.02
N ASP A 2 4.63 8.32 3.54
CA ASP A 2 3.89 8.11 2.30
C ASP A 2 4.83 8.15 1.08
N MET A 3 4.50 7.36 0.06
CA MET A 3 5.25 7.29 -1.20
C MET A 3 4.94 8.46 -2.15
N SER A 4 4.20 9.49 -1.71
CA SER A 4 3.92 10.70 -2.51
C SER A 4 5.20 11.41 -2.91
N PRO A 5 5.36 11.84 -4.16
CA PRO A 5 6.53 12.63 -4.60
C PRO A 5 6.73 13.91 -3.80
N ALA A 6 5.65 14.60 -3.41
CA ALA A 6 5.71 15.83 -2.63
C ALA A 6 6.40 15.63 -1.27
N TYR A 7 6.09 14.54 -0.56
CA TYR A 7 6.76 14.22 0.70
C TYR A 7 8.25 13.91 0.51
N GLN A 8 8.60 13.26 -0.60
CA GLN A 8 10.01 12.93 -0.89
C GLN A 8 10.82 14.18 -1.16
N VAL A 9 10.28 15.13 -1.92
CA VAL A 9 10.91 16.44 -2.17
C VAL A 9 11.06 17.19 -0.86
N GLY A 10 10.00 17.32 -0.08
CA GLY A 10 10.04 18.03 1.21
C GLY A 10 11.07 17.44 2.18
N VAL A 11 11.22 16.12 2.26
CA VAL A 11 12.25 15.48 3.09
C VAL A 11 13.65 15.73 2.53
N ALA A 12 13.84 15.65 1.22
CA ALA A 12 15.15 15.90 0.60
C ALA A 12 15.63 17.34 0.81
N GLU A 13 14.71 18.31 0.79
CA GLU A 13 15.02 19.74 0.97
C GLU A 13 15.25 20.10 2.44
N ASN A 14 14.41 19.59 3.35
CA ASN A 14 14.36 20.06 4.74
C ASN A 14 15.01 19.10 5.75
N CYS A 15 15.20 17.82 5.40
CA CYS A 15 15.67 16.78 6.30
C CYS A 15 16.75 15.91 5.64
N ARG A 16 17.82 16.50 5.14
CA ARG A 16 18.87 15.85 4.33
C ARG A 16 19.51 14.63 4.99
N HIS A 17 19.55 14.56 6.32
CA HIS A 17 20.11 13.44 7.08
C HIS A 17 19.08 12.39 7.45
N ALA A 18 17.78 12.61 7.13
CA ALA A 18 16.71 11.68 7.47
C ALA A 18 16.74 10.45 6.57
N GLN A 19 16.66 9.28 7.17
CA GLN A 19 16.51 8.03 6.44
C GLN A 19 15.04 7.79 6.11
N VAL A 20 14.72 7.69 4.81
CA VAL A 20 13.36 7.45 4.34
C VAL A 20 12.99 5.99 4.55
N VAL A 21 11.87 5.75 5.26
CA VAL A 21 11.23 4.44 5.42
C VAL A 21 9.86 4.48 4.76
N PHE A 22 9.63 3.64 3.76
CA PHE A 22 8.32 3.51 3.13
C PHE A 22 7.46 2.46 3.83
N ASP A 23 6.18 2.79 4.01
CA ASP A 23 5.24 1.90 4.66
C ASP A 23 4.85 0.74 3.74
N LYS A 24 4.95 -0.48 4.29
CA LYS A 24 4.50 -1.70 3.63
C LYS A 24 3.02 -1.66 3.27
N PHE A 25 2.17 -1.01 4.11
CA PHE A 25 0.73 -0.92 3.88
C PHE A 25 0.41 -0.25 2.54
N GLN A 26 1.14 0.81 2.19
CA GLN A 26 0.93 1.51 0.91
C GLN A 26 1.34 0.68 -0.30
N VAL A 27 2.41 -0.10 -0.19
CA VAL A 27 2.82 -1.02 -1.27
C VAL A 27 1.71 -2.06 -1.50
N VAL A 28 1.19 -2.64 -0.42
CA VAL A 28 0.09 -3.61 -0.47
C VAL A 28 -1.21 -2.98 -0.99
N GLN A 29 -1.52 -1.75 -0.58
CA GLN A 29 -2.69 -1.01 -1.05
C GLN A 29 -2.61 -0.76 -2.57
N ASN A 30 -1.45 -0.33 -3.08
CA ASN A 30 -1.24 -0.16 -4.51
C ASN A 30 -1.38 -1.49 -5.28
N ALA A 31 -0.92 -2.60 -4.70
CA ALA A 31 -1.12 -3.93 -5.27
C ALA A 31 -2.61 -4.31 -5.33
N ASN A 32 -3.37 -4.05 -4.26
CA ASN A 32 -4.82 -4.27 -4.22
C ASN A 32 -5.55 -3.45 -5.29
N MET A 33 -5.15 -2.19 -5.50
CA MET A 33 -5.72 -1.35 -6.56
C MET A 33 -5.39 -1.89 -7.95
N ALA A 34 -4.17 -2.37 -8.16
CA ALA A 34 -3.76 -2.97 -9.43
C ALA A 34 -4.57 -4.25 -9.74
N VAL A 35 -4.75 -5.14 -8.76
CA VAL A 35 -5.59 -6.34 -8.90
C VAL A 35 -7.04 -5.98 -9.24
N ASP A 36 -7.63 -5.01 -8.52
CA ASP A 36 -9.02 -4.61 -8.78
C ASP A 36 -9.19 -3.95 -10.15
N GLN A 37 -8.20 -3.22 -10.65
CA GLN A 37 -8.24 -2.68 -12.00
C GLN A 37 -8.23 -3.80 -13.05
N VAL A 38 -7.36 -4.80 -12.89
CA VAL A 38 -7.29 -5.95 -13.79
C VAL A 38 -8.62 -6.71 -13.79
N ARG A 39 -9.19 -6.95 -12.61
CA ARG A 39 -10.50 -7.56 -12.45
C ARG A 39 -11.60 -6.78 -13.19
N ARG A 40 -11.69 -5.47 -12.96
CA ARG A 40 -12.66 -4.59 -13.64
C ARG A 40 -12.50 -4.57 -15.15
N ALA A 41 -11.26 -4.60 -15.64
CA ALA A 41 -11.01 -4.70 -17.07
C ALA A 41 -11.48 -6.05 -17.64
N GLY A 42 -11.36 -7.15 -16.88
CA GLY A 42 -11.93 -8.46 -17.22
C GLY A 42 -13.45 -8.41 -17.30
N VAL A 43 -14.11 -7.83 -16.30
CA VAL A 43 -15.59 -7.65 -16.29
C VAL A 43 -16.06 -6.86 -17.51
N ARG A 44 -15.38 -5.74 -17.84
CA ARG A 44 -15.73 -4.88 -18.99
C ARG A 44 -15.46 -5.54 -20.35
N SER A 45 -14.64 -6.58 -20.40
CA SER A 45 -14.32 -7.24 -21.68
C SER A 45 -15.51 -7.93 -22.33
N GLY A 46 -16.63 -8.10 -21.61
CA GLY A 46 -17.88 -8.67 -22.10
C GLY A 46 -17.81 -10.11 -22.56
N ARG A 47 -16.68 -10.81 -22.39
CA ARG A 47 -16.55 -12.23 -22.76
C ARG A 47 -17.50 -13.06 -21.92
N GLN A 48 -18.34 -13.85 -22.58
CA GLN A 48 -19.28 -14.76 -21.95
C GLN A 48 -18.54 -15.68 -20.96
N GLY A 49 -19.05 -15.80 -19.73
CA GLY A 49 -18.43 -16.55 -18.65
C GLY A 49 -17.43 -15.76 -17.78
N VAL A 50 -16.60 -14.90 -18.34
CA VAL A 50 -15.63 -14.09 -17.56
C VAL A 50 -16.33 -13.07 -16.68
N TRP A 51 -17.40 -12.46 -17.18
CA TRP A 51 -18.19 -11.50 -16.40
C TRP A 51 -18.77 -12.16 -15.15
N ALA A 52 -19.40 -13.30 -15.29
CA ALA A 52 -20.03 -14.03 -14.18
C ALA A 52 -19.01 -14.42 -13.09
N ASP A 53 -17.81 -14.84 -13.50
CA ASP A 53 -16.73 -15.24 -12.58
C ASP A 53 -16.14 -14.07 -11.81
N LEU A 54 -16.06 -12.89 -12.42
CA LEU A 54 -15.38 -11.71 -11.84
C LEU A 54 -16.35 -10.68 -11.24
N HIS A 55 -17.64 -10.75 -11.56
CA HIS A 55 -18.64 -9.83 -11.03
C HIS A 55 -18.84 -10.08 -9.53
N LYS A 56 -19.03 -9.00 -8.75
CA LYS A 56 -19.21 -9.04 -7.30
C LYS A 56 -18.09 -9.72 -6.48
N THR A 57 -16.96 -10.06 -7.08
CA THR A 57 -15.85 -10.78 -6.41
C THR A 57 -14.77 -9.85 -5.81
N LYS A 58 -14.99 -8.54 -5.76
CA LYS A 58 -14.00 -7.53 -5.32
C LYS A 58 -13.33 -7.88 -3.99
N TRP A 59 -14.09 -8.38 -3.03
CA TRP A 59 -13.61 -8.65 -1.68
C TRP A 59 -12.74 -9.91 -1.61
N ILE A 60 -13.05 -10.94 -2.41
CA ILE A 60 -12.24 -12.16 -2.52
C ILE A 60 -10.81 -11.81 -2.94
N TRP A 61 -10.65 -10.94 -3.94
CA TRP A 61 -9.36 -10.51 -4.47
C TRP A 61 -8.53 -9.63 -3.54
N ARG A 62 -9.13 -9.15 -2.45
CA ARG A 62 -8.45 -8.33 -1.42
C ARG A 62 -8.03 -9.14 -0.20
N LYS A 63 -8.67 -10.28 0.03
CA LYS A 63 -8.32 -11.16 1.14
C LYS A 63 -7.00 -11.89 0.87
N ASN A 64 -6.29 -12.21 1.92
CA ASN A 64 -5.17 -13.13 1.85
C ASN A 64 -5.71 -14.56 1.70
N PRO A 65 -4.97 -15.48 1.04
CA PRO A 65 -5.41 -16.87 0.89
C PRO A 65 -5.81 -17.53 2.21
N GLU A 66 -5.13 -17.21 3.29
CA GLU A 66 -5.36 -17.70 4.66
C GLU A 66 -6.67 -17.20 5.30
N HIS A 67 -7.26 -16.13 4.76
CA HIS A 67 -8.51 -15.53 5.27
C HIS A 67 -9.72 -15.78 4.36
N LEU A 68 -9.55 -16.61 3.35
CA LEU A 68 -10.65 -17.00 2.46
C LEU A 68 -11.50 -18.09 3.14
N THR A 69 -12.83 -17.96 3.04
CA THR A 69 -13.74 -19.05 3.42
C THR A 69 -13.62 -20.21 2.45
N ALA A 70 -14.08 -21.41 2.84
CA ALA A 70 -14.08 -22.58 1.97
C ALA A 70 -14.81 -22.34 0.64
N GLN A 71 -15.93 -21.60 0.68
CA GLN A 71 -16.69 -21.23 -0.53
C GLN A 71 -15.90 -20.27 -1.42
N GLU A 72 -15.23 -19.26 -0.82
CA GLU A 72 -14.39 -18.32 -1.57
C GLU A 72 -13.17 -19.00 -2.18
N GLN A 73 -12.56 -19.97 -1.47
CA GLN A 73 -11.45 -20.77 -1.99
C GLN A 73 -11.90 -21.63 -3.21
N GLN A 74 -13.03 -22.30 -3.10
CA GLN A 74 -13.59 -23.06 -4.21
C GLN A 74 -13.92 -22.18 -5.41
N HIS A 75 -14.50 -21.00 -5.16
CA HIS A 75 -14.79 -20.03 -6.22
C HIS A 75 -13.50 -19.53 -6.90
N LEU A 76 -12.48 -19.19 -6.12
CA LEU A 76 -11.18 -18.77 -6.64
C LEU A 76 -10.51 -19.87 -7.46
N ALA A 77 -10.52 -21.13 -6.97
CA ALA A 77 -9.98 -22.28 -7.68
C ALA A 77 -10.65 -22.49 -9.05
N LYS A 78 -11.98 -22.36 -9.12
CA LYS A 78 -12.72 -22.42 -10.41
C LYS A 78 -12.25 -21.33 -11.39
N ILE A 79 -11.99 -20.12 -10.89
CA ILE A 79 -11.50 -19.01 -11.70
C ILE A 79 -10.05 -19.25 -12.13
N GLU A 80 -9.23 -19.84 -11.26
CA GLU A 80 -7.81 -20.14 -11.54
C GLU A 80 -7.64 -21.10 -12.70
N HIS A 81 -8.47 -22.14 -12.79
CA HIS A 81 -8.46 -23.07 -13.92
C HIS A 81 -8.71 -22.39 -15.27
N LYS A 82 -9.43 -21.27 -15.29
CA LYS A 82 -9.66 -20.48 -16.50
C LYS A 82 -8.46 -19.62 -16.91
N ASN A 83 -7.37 -19.64 -16.13
CA ASN A 83 -6.10 -18.92 -16.36
C ASN A 83 -6.31 -17.43 -16.73
N LEU A 84 -7.18 -16.76 -15.99
CA LEU A 84 -7.52 -15.38 -16.24
C LEU A 84 -6.38 -14.45 -15.83
N VAL A 85 -6.27 -13.32 -16.53
CA VAL A 85 -5.31 -12.26 -16.23
C VAL A 85 -5.46 -11.75 -14.78
N ALA A 86 -6.71 -11.74 -14.28
CA ALA A 86 -7.01 -11.34 -12.90
C ALA A 86 -6.37 -12.27 -11.86
N THR A 87 -6.37 -13.58 -12.11
CA THR A 87 -5.75 -14.59 -11.25
C THR A 87 -4.25 -14.37 -11.14
N LYS A 88 -3.58 -14.09 -12.27
CA LYS A 88 -2.15 -13.78 -12.25
C LYS A 88 -1.83 -12.53 -11.45
N ALA A 89 -2.65 -11.48 -11.57
CA ALA A 89 -2.51 -10.27 -10.77
C ALA A 89 -2.68 -10.57 -9.27
N TYR A 90 -3.63 -11.43 -8.90
CA TYR A 90 -3.83 -11.86 -7.52
C TYR A 90 -2.64 -12.65 -6.98
N GLN A 91 -2.14 -13.61 -7.73
CA GLN A 91 -0.93 -14.37 -7.36
C GLN A 91 0.27 -13.45 -7.14
N MET A 92 0.47 -12.46 -8.04
CA MET A 92 1.53 -11.46 -7.88
C MET A 92 1.38 -10.63 -6.61
N ARG A 93 0.15 -10.20 -6.28
CA ARG A 93 -0.14 -9.50 -5.03
C ARG A 93 0.14 -10.38 -3.80
N SER A 94 -0.24 -11.65 -3.82
CA SER A 94 -0.01 -12.59 -2.73
C SER A 94 1.49 -12.82 -2.51
N VAL A 95 2.24 -13.07 -3.56
CA VAL A 95 3.72 -13.20 -3.49
C VAL A 95 4.37 -11.92 -2.98
N LEU A 96 3.87 -10.73 -3.37
CA LEU A 96 4.37 -9.46 -2.87
C LEU A 96 4.18 -9.33 -1.35
N GLN A 97 3.05 -9.79 -0.80
CA GLN A 97 2.83 -9.82 0.65
C GLN A 97 3.77 -10.81 1.36
N ASP A 98 4.02 -11.97 0.75
CA ASP A 98 4.93 -12.97 1.31
C ASP A 98 6.40 -12.50 1.32
N ILE A 99 6.78 -11.58 0.42
CA ILE A 99 8.09 -10.95 0.48
C ILE A 99 8.29 -10.21 1.81
N TYR A 100 7.27 -9.54 2.31
CA TYR A 100 7.32 -8.84 3.60
C TYR A 100 7.40 -9.75 4.83
N ARG A 101 7.15 -11.06 4.66
CA ARG A 101 7.39 -12.09 5.70
C ARG A 101 8.83 -12.62 5.70
N SER A 102 9.69 -12.12 4.81
CA SER A 102 11.10 -12.52 4.75
C SER A 102 11.83 -12.12 6.03
N PRO A 103 12.70 -12.99 6.59
CA PRO A 103 13.38 -12.70 7.85
C PRO A 103 14.42 -11.58 7.73
N HIS A 104 15.03 -11.41 6.55
CA HIS A 104 16.12 -10.47 6.36
C HIS A 104 15.94 -9.61 5.09
N ALA A 105 16.49 -8.37 5.14
CA ALA A 105 16.46 -7.44 4.02
C ALA A 105 17.14 -7.99 2.74
N THR A 106 18.19 -8.79 2.89
CA THR A 106 18.91 -9.41 1.76
C THR A 106 18.02 -10.40 1.01
N THR A 107 17.32 -11.27 1.75
CA THR A 107 16.36 -12.22 1.20
C THR A 107 15.19 -11.46 0.53
N ALA A 108 14.63 -10.46 1.20
CA ALA A 108 13.57 -9.63 0.66
C ALA A 108 14.01 -8.93 -0.65
N ARG A 109 15.23 -8.36 -0.69
CA ARG A 109 15.80 -7.72 -1.90
C ARG A 109 15.83 -8.69 -3.08
N ARG A 110 16.32 -9.92 -2.85
CA ARG A 110 16.37 -10.95 -3.91
C ARG A 110 14.97 -11.29 -4.40
N ARG A 111 14.01 -11.51 -3.49
CA ARG A 111 12.62 -11.84 -3.81
C ARG A 111 11.91 -10.70 -4.54
N PHE A 112 12.13 -9.43 -4.15
CA PHE A 112 11.61 -8.26 -4.88
C PHE A 112 12.13 -8.22 -6.32
N ARG A 113 13.42 -8.44 -6.56
CA ARG A 113 13.99 -8.45 -7.89
C ARG A 113 13.42 -9.55 -8.78
N VAL A 114 13.20 -10.74 -8.22
CA VAL A 114 12.55 -11.85 -8.94
C VAL A 114 11.11 -11.48 -9.25
N TRP A 115 10.38 -10.91 -8.29
CA TRP A 115 9.00 -10.47 -8.45
C TRP A 115 8.87 -9.38 -9.53
N ILE A 116 9.73 -8.37 -9.54
CA ILE A 116 9.74 -7.30 -10.54
C ILE A 116 9.96 -7.90 -11.95
N ARG A 117 10.91 -8.81 -12.09
CA ARG A 117 11.16 -9.50 -13.37
C ARG A 117 9.97 -10.32 -13.82
N TRP A 118 9.34 -11.02 -12.92
CA TRP A 118 8.12 -11.80 -13.21
C TRP A 118 6.98 -10.91 -13.70
N VAL A 119 6.67 -9.82 -12.99
CA VAL A 119 5.65 -8.85 -13.40
C VAL A 119 5.95 -8.28 -14.79
N SER A 120 7.19 -7.87 -15.03
CA SER A 120 7.62 -7.29 -16.31
C SER A 120 7.53 -8.29 -17.45
N TRP A 121 7.89 -9.56 -17.21
CA TRP A 121 7.76 -10.64 -18.17
C TRP A 121 6.30 -10.92 -18.52
N VAL A 122 5.43 -11.07 -17.52
CA VAL A 122 4.00 -11.30 -17.74
C VAL A 122 3.35 -10.12 -18.46
N ALA A 123 3.67 -8.89 -18.08
CA ALA A 123 3.14 -7.70 -18.76
C ALA A 123 3.54 -7.65 -20.24
N ARG A 124 4.76 -8.10 -20.58
CA ARG A 124 5.26 -8.18 -21.95
C ARG A 124 4.62 -9.32 -22.73
N PHE A 125 4.55 -10.51 -22.12
CA PHE A 125 4.04 -11.73 -22.77
C PHE A 125 2.56 -11.61 -23.09
N TYR A 126 1.74 -11.14 -22.15
CA TYR A 126 0.30 -11.11 -22.32
C TYR A 126 -0.20 -9.94 -23.17
N ARG A 127 0.66 -9.08 -23.72
CA ARG A 127 0.27 -7.94 -24.61
C ARG A 127 -1.17 -7.44 -24.35
N THR A 128 -1.58 -7.37 -23.10
CA THR A 128 -2.95 -7.33 -22.62
C THR A 128 -3.54 -5.94 -22.70
N ARG A 129 -3.43 -5.27 -23.85
CA ARG A 129 -4.10 -3.97 -24.13
C ARG A 129 -4.18 -3.07 -22.88
N GLY A 130 -3.06 -2.90 -22.16
CA GLY A 130 -2.99 -2.06 -20.96
C GLY A 130 -3.56 -2.64 -19.67
N ARG A 131 -4.09 -3.87 -19.66
CA ARG A 131 -4.71 -4.46 -18.44
C ARG A 131 -3.73 -4.63 -17.26
N PHE A 132 -2.44 -4.86 -17.53
CA PHE A 132 -1.39 -4.98 -16.53
C PHE A 132 -0.65 -3.67 -16.21
N ASN A 133 -1.07 -2.55 -16.79
CA ASN A 133 -0.33 -1.29 -16.65
C ASN A 133 -0.13 -0.85 -15.19
N LEU A 134 -1.13 -1.01 -14.32
CA LEU A 134 -0.97 -0.66 -12.90
C LEU A 134 -0.02 -1.61 -12.17
N MET A 135 -0.06 -2.91 -12.48
CA MET A 135 0.86 -3.87 -11.87
C MET A 135 2.30 -3.60 -12.33
N LEU A 136 2.49 -3.24 -13.60
CA LEU A 136 3.79 -2.84 -14.12
C LEU A 136 4.28 -1.53 -13.50
N LYS A 137 3.42 -0.52 -13.38
CA LYS A 137 3.72 0.74 -12.67
C LYS A 137 4.11 0.50 -11.21
N LEU A 138 3.41 -0.42 -10.54
CA LEU A 138 3.75 -0.85 -9.18
C LEU A 138 5.16 -1.47 -9.13
N ALA A 139 5.49 -2.36 -10.06
CA ALA A 139 6.81 -2.99 -10.11
C ALA A 139 7.93 -1.94 -10.34
N GLN A 140 7.72 -1.01 -11.27
CA GLN A 140 8.65 0.11 -11.52
C GLN A 140 8.80 1.03 -10.31
N MET A 141 7.70 1.32 -9.62
CA MET A 141 7.71 2.13 -8.40
C MET A 141 8.50 1.43 -7.29
N ILE A 142 8.30 0.12 -7.09
CA ILE A 142 9.05 -0.68 -6.12
C ILE A 142 10.54 -0.70 -6.49
N GLU A 143 10.87 -0.92 -7.77
CA GLU A 143 12.25 -0.94 -8.24
C GLU A 143 12.98 0.37 -7.95
N LYS A 144 12.38 1.49 -8.31
CA LYS A 144 12.91 2.84 -8.07
C LYS A 144 13.11 3.14 -6.57
N ARG A 145 12.24 2.62 -5.71
CA ARG A 145 12.20 2.93 -4.27
C ARG A 145 12.69 1.78 -3.39
N LEU A 146 13.26 0.75 -3.99
CA LEU A 146 13.68 -0.46 -3.29
C LEU A 146 14.58 -0.18 -2.07
N PRO A 147 15.58 0.71 -2.11
CA PRO A 147 16.37 1.02 -0.93
C PRO A 147 15.53 1.47 0.27
N GLY A 148 14.60 2.42 0.07
CA GLY A 148 13.71 2.91 1.12
C GLY A 148 12.64 1.91 1.56
N ILE A 149 12.25 0.95 0.71
CA ILE A 149 11.35 -0.15 1.09
C ILE A 149 12.11 -1.15 1.99
N LEU A 150 13.38 -1.42 1.69
CA LEU A 150 14.20 -2.35 2.46
C LEU A 150 14.57 -1.83 3.85
N THR A 151 14.48 -0.53 4.12
CA THR A 151 14.66 0.03 5.47
C THR A 151 13.60 -0.46 6.46
N HIS A 152 12.46 -0.99 5.98
CA HIS A 152 11.47 -1.66 6.81
C HIS A 152 12.08 -2.78 7.67
N TRP A 153 13.00 -3.59 7.11
CA TRP A 153 13.68 -4.67 7.85
C TRP A 153 14.75 -4.19 8.83
N LYS A 154 15.26 -2.97 8.62
CA LYS A 154 16.24 -2.38 9.54
C LYS A 154 15.58 -1.77 10.77
N TRP A 155 14.46 -1.09 10.57
CA TRP A 155 13.84 -0.28 11.61
C TRP A 155 12.53 -0.84 12.16
N GLY A 156 11.87 -1.77 11.48
CA GLY A 156 10.58 -2.32 11.88
C GLY A 156 9.46 -1.29 12.02
N LEU A 157 9.67 -0.07 11.53
CA LEU A 157 8.73 1.03 11.68
C LEU A 157 7.50 0.82 10.80
N THR A 158 6.34 1.04 11.38
CA THR A 158 5.06 1.10 10.69
C THR A 158 4.49 2.52 10.77
N ASN A 159 3.56 2.85 9.88
CA ASN A 159 2.85 4.13 9.94
C ASN A 159 1.87 4.25 11.12
N ALA A 160 1.71 3.20 11.93
CA ALA A 160 0.75 3.18 13.03
C ALA A 160 0.90 4.38 13.98
N PHE A 161 2.14 4.78 14.29
CA PHE A 161 2.41 5.98 15.09
C PHE A 161 1.91 7.27 14.40
N MET A 162 2.19 7.42 13.10
CA MET A 162 1.73 8.59 12.33
C MET A 162 0.23 8.59 12.12
N GLU A 163 -0.39 7.42 11.98
CA GLU A 163 -1.86 7.28 11.92
C GLU A 163 -2.49 7.69 13.25
N GLY A 164 -1.90 7.27 14.37
CA GLY A 164 -2.30 7.71 15.71
C GLY A 164 -2.22 9.24 15.86
N LEU A 165 -1.10 9.85 15.48
CA LEU A 165 -0.94 11.32 15.49
C LEU A 165 -1.96 12.01 14.57
N ASN A 166 -2.15 11.51 13.35
CA ASN A 166 -3.13 12.07 12.42
C ASN A 166 -4.57 11.97 12.93
N SER A 167 -4.88 10.90 13.68
CA SER A 167 -6.17 10.77 14.36
C SER A 167 -6.35 11.86 15.43
N ILE A 168 -5.33 12.09 16.27
CA ILE A 168 -5.31 13.17 17.28
C ILE A 168 -5.46 14.53 16.59
N PHE A 169 -4.70 14.78 15.54
CA PHE A 169 -4.76 16.04 14.78
C PHE A 169 -6.15 16.28 14.18
N SER A 170 -6.74 15.24 13.59
CA SER A 170 -8.09 15.31 13.05
C SER A 170 -9.14 15.56 14.12
N ALA A 171 -9.00 14.96 15.29
CA ALA A 171 -9.88 15.19 16.44
C ALA A 171 -9.75 16.64 16.96
N THR A 172 -8.53 17.15 17.11
CA THR A 172 -8.24 18.53 17.53
C THR A 172 -8.87 19.54 16.55
N LYS A 173 -8.70 19.30 15.24
CA LYS A 173 -9.31 20.16 14.21
C LYS A 173 -10.83 20.15 14.27
N ARG A 174 -11.47 18.98 14.45
CA ARG A 174 -12.92 18.86 14.55
C ARG A 174 -13.49 19.53 15.81
N LYS A 175 -12.81 19.34 16.96
CA LYS A 175 -13.22 19.93 18.24
C LYS A 175 -13.26 21.46 18.19
N ALA A 176 -12.33 22.08 17.49
CA ALA A 176 -12.27 23.53 17.35
C ALA A 176 -13.22 24.10 16.29
N ARG A 177 -13.94 23.26 15.52
CA ARG A 177 -14.80 23.67 14.40
C ARG A 177 -14.10 24.56 13.35
N GLY A 178 -12.78 24.60 13.36
CA GLY A 178 -11.92 25.37 12.49
C GLY A 178 -10.95 26.29 13.28
N TYR A 179 -9.93 26.75 12.59
CA TYR A 179 -8.92 27.67 13.13
C TYR A 179 -8.81 28.89 12.21
N ARG A 180 -8.66 30.09 12.80
CA ARG A 180 -8.51 31.33 12.05
C ARG A 180 -7.24 31.38 11.18
N SER A 181 -6.18 30.71 11.62
CA SER A 181 -4.94 30.65 10.87
C SER A 181 -4.23 29.31 11.03
N ALA A 182 -3.35 28.99 10.09
CA ALA A 182 -2.50 27.81 10.18
C ALA A 182 -1.58 27.84 11.41
N VAL A 183 -1.12 29.01 11.85
CA VAL A 183 -0.26 29.16 13.04
C VAL A 183 -0.98 28.66 14.28
N TYR A 184 -2.22 29.09 14.53
CA TYR A 184 -3.01 28.60 15.67
C TYR A 184 -3.26 27.08 15.61
N LEU A 185 -3.55 26.54 14.43
CA LEU A 185 -3.69 25.11 14.26
C LEU A 185 -2.39 24.38 14.63
N ILE A 186 -1.25 24.82 14.09
CA ILE A 186 0.06 24.20 14.33
C ILE A 186 0.38 24.27 15.83
N THR A 187 0.20 25.42 16.48
CA THR A 187 0.40 25.58 17.93
C THR A 187 -0.44 24.58 18.73
N MET A 188 -1.72 24.46 18.41
CA MET A 188 -2.61 23.51 19.09
C MET A 188 -2.25 22.05 18.84
N LEU A 189 -1.73 21.71 17.67
CA LEU A 189 -1.24 20.37 17.37
C LEU A 189 0.00 20.03 18.22
N TYR A 190 0.96 20.95 18.33
CA TYR A 190 2.12 20.79 19.22
C TYR A 190 1.68 20.68 20.69
N PHE A 191 0.72 21.47 21.11
CA PHE A 191 0.19 21.43 22.47
C PHE A 191 -0.47 20.08 22.80
N THR A 192 -1.25 19.54 21.86
CA THR A 192 -2.00 18.31 22.06
C THR A 192 -1.14 17.05 21.96
N ALA A 193 -0.15 17.03 21.04
CA ALA A 193 0.64 15.84 20.74
C ALA A 193 2.08 15.90 21.29
N GLY A 194 2.55 17.07 21.68
CA GLY A 194 3.96 17.33 22.04
C GLY A 194 4.35 16.88 23.44
N LYS A 195 3.45 16.29 24.25
CA LYS A 195 3.72 15.89 25.65
C LYS A 195 4.42 16.99 26.46
N LEU A 196 4.02 18.24 26.25
CA LEU A 196 4.60 19.38 26.91
C LEU A 196 4.38 19.29 28.44
N ARG A 197 5.46 19.42 29.21
CA ARG A 197 5.37 19.60 30.66
C ARG A 197 5.00 21.06 30.90
N LEU A 198 3.72 21.35 31.13
CA LEU A 198 3.29 22.66 31.57
C LEU A 198 3.63 22.84 33.06
N LEU A 199 4.35 23.88 33.40
CA LEU A 199 4.48 24.30 34.78
C LEU A 199 3.07 24.61 35.32
N GLN A 200 2.61 23.86 36.28
CA GLN A 200 1.39 24.19 37.03
C GLN A 200 1.70 25.41 37.86
N PHE A 201 1.34 26.58 37.37
CA PHE A 201 1.29 27.77 38.21
C PHE A 201 0.10 27.59 39.17
N TYR A 202 0.38 27.19 40.41
CA TYR A 202 -0.58 27.30 41.47
C TYR A 202 -0.71 28.81 41.78
N PHE A 203 -1.79 29.43 41.32
CA PHE A 203 -2.24 30.67 41.92
C PHE A 203 -2.73 30.36 43.32
N ARG A 204 -1.98 30.82 44.31
CA ARG A 204 -2.46 30.96 45.68
C ARG A 204 -3.38 32.16 45.80
#